data_c2c4bb7d63f64283ece73a5fb054f8b8
#
_entry.id   c2c4bb7d63f64283ece73a5fb054f8b8
#
_cell.length_a   1.000
_cell.length_b   1.000
_cell.length_c   1.000
_cell.angle_alpha   90.00
_cell.angle_beta   90.00
_cell.angle_gamma   90.00
#
_symmetry.space_group_name_H-M   'P 1'
#
loop_
_entity.id
_entity.type
_entity.pdbx_description
1 polymer ?
#
loop_
_entity_poly.entity_id
_entity_poly.type
_entity_poly.pdbx_seq_one_letter_code
_entity_poly.pdbx_strand_id
1 'polypeptide(L)'
;MYKRQTIKATSNIDGYIRPNKLINDPKTALIGNPVTGKPSFVFIYAYEADGCSISGEGTIDANGHAFVARKDQYYVTGDFYPRPTVMYVEKSNHISFRDFTVVDAPFWTLHPAGCDDVLIDKIRILNDLDVANSDGIDPDHCSNVRILGCHVTCADDCICLKASKGNSEYGPCENIIIDGCTLVSTSAAIKIGTEGVGDFKNVIVSNCIISRSNRGLSIQIRDGGCVENVSYSNIIIETRRFCPDWWGTAEPIVITTFNRDENTKSGTIKNIRFFNVTAKGENGVLIHGNEDNIIEDVTFENCSIELTKTSKWQCGLYDLRPCLDYGVESYDNSAFFIRYAKDVNIRKTKTRWGNLCDSYS
;
A
#
# COMPACT_ATOMS: atom_id res chain seq x y z
N MET A 1 -17.34 20.88 -27.35
CA MET A 1 -16.06 20.37 -26.82
C MET A 1 -16.01 20.75 -25.36
N TYR A 2 -16.33 19.84 -24.46
CA TYR A 2 -16.21 20.09 -23.01
C TYR A 2 -14.71 20.08 -22.64
N LYS A 3 -14.19 21.21 -22.18
CA LYS A 3 -12.84 21.26 -21.62
C LYS A 3 -12.86 20.48 -20.33
N ARG A 4 -11.88 19.58 -20.12
CA ARG A 4 -11.65 18.93 -18.83
C ARG A 4 -11.48 20.02 -17.77
N GLN A 5 -12.29 19.99 -16.73
CA GLN A 5 -12.24 20.96 -15.64
C GLN A 5 -11.32 20.45 -14.53
N THR A 6 -10.72 21.38 -13.79
CA THR A 6 -9.92 21.09 -12.61
C THR A 6 -10.59 21.70 -11.38
N ILE A 7 -10.77 20.89 -10.36
CA ILE A 7 -11.13 21.35 -9.01
C ILE A 7 -9.82 21.39 -8.22
N LYS A 8 -9.43 22.59 -7.78
CA LYS A 8 -8.19 22.75 -6.99
C LYS A 8 -8.52 23.00 -5.52
N ALA A 9 -7.85 22.25 -4.65
CA ALA A 9 -7.95 22.40 -3.20
C ALA A 9 -7.29 23.72 -2.75
N THR A 10 -7.85 24.35 -1.73
CA THR A 10 -7.30 25.57 -1.13
C THR A 10 -6.00 25.26 -0.37
N SER A 11 -5.08 26.22 -0.30
CA SER A 11 -3.91 26.16 0.57
C SER A 11 -4.23 26.54 2.04
N ASN A 12 -5.43 27.08 2.29
CA ASN A 12 -5.86 27.41 3.66
C ASN A 12 -6.50 26.19 4.34
N ILE A 13 -5.82 25.64 5.35
CA ILE A 13 -6.28 24.46 6.07
C ILE A 13 -7.60 24.65 6.81
N ASP A 14 -7.96 25.88 7.18
CA ASP A 14 -9.24 26.18 7.85
C ASP A 14 -10.45 25.95 6.93
N GLY A 15 -10.23 25.87 5.60
CA GLY A 15 -11.25 25.51 4.62
C GLY A 15 -11.52 24.01 4.51
N TYR A 16 -10.76 23.16 5.21
CA TYR A 16 -10.93 21.71 5.14
C TYR A 16 -11.89 21.18 6.21
N ILE A 17 -12.54 20.08 5.88
CA ILE A 17 -13.47 19.39 6.79
C ILE A 17 -12.68 18.66 7.86
N ARG A 18 -13.16 18.71 9.09
CA ARG A 18 -12.63 17.95 10.23
C ARG A 18 -13.62 16.87 10.64
N PRO A 19 -13.48 15.62 10.15
CA PRO A 19 -14.41 14.53 10.46
C PRO A 19 -14.47 14.21 11.97
N ASN A 20 -13.33 14.27 12.64
CA ASN A 20 -13.17 13.94 14.04
C ASN A 20 -13.07 15.20 14.90
N LYS A 21 -14.21 15.76 15.31
CA LYS A 21 -14.25 16.87 16.28
C LYS A 21 -13.73 16.49 17.68
N LEU A 22 -13.49 15.20 17.94
CA LEU A 22 -13.04 14.67 19.23
C LEU A 22 -11.52 14.66 19.42
N ILE A 23 -10.74 14.92 18.39
CA ILE A 23 -9.29 15.08 18.54
C ILE A 23 -9.02 16.53 18.97
N ASN A 24 -9.24 16.78 20.26
CA ASN A 24 -8.98 18.08 20.88
C ASN A 24 -7.50 18.32 21.21
N ASP A 25 -6.59 17.40 20.87
CA ASP A 25 -5.17 17.60 21.04
C ASP A 25 -4.58 18.26 19.78
N PRO A 26 -4.10 19.51 19.86
CA PRO A 26 -3.49 20.19 18.72
C PRO A 26 -2.30 19.43 18.13
N LYS A 27 -1.60 18.62 18.93
CA LYS A 27 -0.46 17.81 18.45
C LYS A 27 -0.90 16.58 17.66
N THR A 28 -1.96 15.89 18.09
CA THR A 28 -2.54 14.77 17.33
C THR A 28 -3.43 15.23 16.17
N ALA A 29 -4.06 16.40 16.29
CA ALA A 29 -4.82 17.00 15.18
C ALA A 29 -3.93 17.48 14.02
N LEU A 30 -2.66 17.79 14.29
CA LEU A 30 -1.69 18.21 13.27
C LEU A 30 -1.07 17.06 12.50
N ILE A 31 -1.05 15.88 13.11
CA ILE A 31 -0.50 14.66 12.52
C ILE A 31 -1.71 13.80 12.16
N GLY A 32 -2.15 13.80 10.89
CA GLY A 32 -3.01 12.71 10.43
C GLY A 32 -2.31 11.42 10.87
N ASN A 33 -2.79 10.77 11.94
CA ASN A 33 -2.08 9.63 12.50
C ASN A 33 -2.35 8.43 11.59
N PRO A 34 -1.41 8.01 10.73
CA PRO A 34 -1.62 6.89 9.82
C PRO A 34 -1.99 5.61 10.58
N VAL A 35 -1.52 5.44 11.80
CA VAL A 35 -1.81 4.25 12.64
C VAL A 35 -3.27 4.19 13.07
N THR A 36 -3.95 5.32 13.23
CA THR A 36 -5.39 5.33 13.59
C THR A 36 -6.31 5.19 12.39
N GLY A 37 -5.88 5.52 11.19
CA GLY A 37 -6.71 5.53 9.98
C GLY A 37 -7.78 6.63 9.94
N LYS A 38 -7.88 7.48 10.96
CA LYS A 38 -8.86 8.59 10.98
C LYS A 38 -8.17 9.90 10.62
N PRO A 39 -8.55 10.55 9.49
CA PRO A 39 -7.94 11.79 9.07
C PRO A 39 -8.35 12.97 9.95
N SER A 40 -7.40 13.89 10.18
CA SER A 40 -7.67 15.14 10.91
C SER A 40 -8.32 16.21 10.03
N PHE A 41 -7.95 16.24 8.75
CA PHE A 41 -8.43 17.18 7.75
C PHE A 41 -8.72 16.45 6.44
N VAL A 42 -9.81 16.79 5.77
CA VAL A 42 -10.23 16.16 4.52
C VAL A 42 -10.70 17.21 3.53
N PHE A 43 -10.34 17.06 2.27
CA PHE A 43 -10.80 17.92 1.22
C PHE A 43 -12.21 17.55 0.75
N ILE A 44 -12.45 16.26 0.44
CA ILE A 44 -13.77 15.74 0.05
C ILE A 44 -14.17 14.68 1.05
N TYR A 45 -15.27 14.91 1.77
CA TYR A 45 -15.75 14.01 2.82
C TYR A 45 -17.19 13.58 2.59
N ALA A 46 -17.45 12.29 2.78
CA ALA A 46 -18.80 11.74 2.84
C ALA A 46 -18.91 10.80 4.03
N TYR A 47 -20.02 10.86 4.75
CA TYR A 47 -20.33 10.02 5.90
C TYR A 47 -21.79 9.58 5.84
N GLU A 48 -22.03 8.27 6.01
CA GLU A 48 -23.39 7.71 5.87
C GLU A 48 -24.10 8.16 4.58
N ALA A 49 -23.34 8.15 3.47
CA ALA A 49 -23.77 8.68 2.16
C ALA A 49 -23.94 7.54 1.15
N ASP A 50 -24.88 6.65 1.41
CA ASP A 50 -25.17 5.51 0.54
C ASP A 50 -25.49 5.95 -0.90
N GLY A 51 -24.97 5.24 -1.88
CA GLY A 51 -25.15 5.52 -3.29
C GLY A 51 -24.39 6.73 -3.82
N CYS A 52 -23.48 7.31 -3.03
CA CYS A 52 -22.71 8.45 -3.49
C CYS A 52 -21.67 8.05 -4.56
N SER A 53 -21.39 8.98 -5.48
CA SER A 53 -20.42 8.75 -6.54
C SER A 53 -19.67 10.02 -6.93
N ILE A 54 -18.41 9.83 -7.38
CA ILE A 54 -17.63 10.85 -8.08
C ILE A 54 -17.25 10.27 -9.44
N SER A 55 -17.63 10.96 -10.53
CA SER A 55 -17.34 10.47 -11.87
C SER A 55 -17.07 11.62 -12.85
N GLY A 56 -16.40 11.32 -13.94
CA GLY A 56 -16.15 12.26 -15.04
C GLY A 56 -14.65 12.39 -15.34
N GLU A 57 -14.33 13.00 -16.48
CA GLU A 57 -12.96 13.12 -17.01
C GLU A 57 -12.17 14.33 -16.45
N GLY A 58 -12.63 14.94 -15.36
CA GLY A 58 -11.99 16.10 -14.74
C GLY A 58 -10.74 15.73 -13.92
N THR A 59 -10.12 16.77 -13.37
CA THR A 59 -8.97 16.62 -12.48
C THR A 59 -9.27 17.21 -11.10
N ILE A 60 -8.90 16.51 -10.06
CA ILE A 60 -8.83 17.01 -8.69
C ILE A 60 -7.36 17.29 -8.39
N ASP A 61 -6.99 18.55 -8.30
CA ASP A 61 -5.67 19.03 -7.86
C ASP A 61 -5.72 19.22 -6.34
N ALA A 62 -5.11 18.30 -5.60
CA ALA A 62 -5.14 18.34 -4.15
C ALA A 62 -4.18 19.39 -3.53
N ASN A 63 -3.38 20.07 -4.39
CA ASN A 63 -2.50 21.18 -4.00
C ASN A 63 -1.52 20.80 -2.86
N GLY A 64 -0.98 19.59 -2.91
CA GLY A 64 -0.15 19.00 -1.87
C GLY A 64 1.10 19.80 -1.57
N HIS A 65 1.69 20.41 -2.59
CA HIS A 65 2.87 21.27 -2.44
C HIS A 65 2.64 22.46 -1.49
N ALA A 66 1.39 22.90 -1.29
CA ALA A 66 1.07 23.95 -0.32
C ALA A 66 1.25 23.51 1.15
N PHE A 67 1.32 22.19 1.39
CA PHE A 67 1.45 21.58 2.71
C PHE A 67 2.82 20.95 2.97
N VAL A 68 3.76 21.10 2.04
CA VAL A 68 5.12 20.58 2.17
C VAL A 68 5.99 21.61 2.89
N ALA A 69 6.52 21.24 4.06
CA ALA A 69 7.38 22.13 4.85
C ALA A 69 8.87 21.91 4.61
N ARG A 70 9.30 20.65 4.35
CA ARG A 70 10.71 20.30 4.19
C ARG A 70 10.90 19.20 3.17
N LYS A 71 11.96 19.28 2.40
CA LYS A 71 12.43 18.23 1.51
C LYS A 71 13.78 17.70 1.99
N ASP A 72 13.85 16.41 2.27
CA ASP A 72 15.11 15.69 2.46
C ASP A 72 15.73 15.32 1.11
N GLN A 73 16.90 14.68 1.14
CA GLN A 73 17.65 14.38 -0.09
C GLN A 73 16.86 13.55 -1.09
N TYR A 74 15.99 12.65 -0.65
CA TYR A 74 15.29 11.67 -1.48
C TYR A 74 13.78 11.75 -1.42
N TYR A 75 13.20 12.29 -0.35
CA TYR A 75 11.78 12.34 -0.12
C TYR A 75 11.39 13.52 0.75
N VAL A 76 10.13 13.86 0.71
CA VAL A 76 9.57 14.93 1.53
C VAL A 76 8.98 14.29 2.78
N THR A 77 9.54 14.64 3.94
CA THR A 77 9.11 14.11 5.24
C THR A 77 8.68 15.18 6.21
N GLY A 78 8.11 14.72 7.27
CA GLY A 78 8.22 15.21 8.62
C GLY A 78 7.35 16.40 8.95
N ASP A 79 7.88 17.56 9.08
CA ASP A 79 7.26 18.71 9.77
C ASP A 79 6.25 19.50 8.94
N PHE A 80 5.71 18.94 7.87
CA PHE A 80 4.70 19.58 7.05
C PHE A 80 3.31 19.13 7.47
N TYR A 81 2.87 19.66 8.55
CA TYR A 81 1.52 19.43 9.09
C TYR A 81 0.81 20.76 9.29
N PRO A 82 -0.52 20.74 9.14
CA PRO A 82 -1.40 19.61 8.82
C PRO A 82 -1.34 19.20 7.34
N ARG A 83 -1.47 17.88 7.06
CA ARG A 83 -1.61 17.32 5.70
C ARG A 83 -3.01 16.72 5.54
N PRO A 84 -3.88 17.28 4.70
CA PRO A 84 -5.20 16.74 4.53
C PRO A 84 -5.22 15.45 3.71
N THR A 85 -6.08 14.50 4.07
CA THR A 85 -6.53 13.42 3.18
C THR A 85 -7.36 14.03 2.04
N VAL A 86 -7.17 13.55 0.81
CA VAL A 86 -7.87 14.15 -0.33
C VAL A 86 -9.34 13.76 -0.32
N MET A 87 -9.63 12.47 -0.29
CA MET A 87 -11.01 11.96 -0.27
C MET A 87 -11.15 10.92 0.85
N TYR A 88 -12.07 11.16 1.77
CA TYR A 88 -12.42 10.22 2.82
C TYR A 88 -13.92 9.95 2.79
N VAL A 89 -14.28 8.69 2.56
CA VAL A 89 -15.68 8.25 2.56
C VAL A 89 -15.84 7.20 3.65
N GLU A 90 -16.70 7.48 4.61
CA GLU A 90 -16.83 6.68 5.82
C GLU A 90 -18.25 6.13 5.96
N LYS A 91 -18.36 4.85 6.34
CA LYS A 91 -19.63 4.19 6.67
C LYS A 91 -20.71 4.37 5.61
N SER A 92 -20.37 4.10 4.35
CA SER A 92 -21.24 4.32 3.20
C SER A 92 -21.27 3.11 2.27
N ASN A 93 -22.44 2.77 1.74
CA ASN A 93 -22.64 1.61 0.89
C ASN A 93 -22.94 2.00 -0.56
N HIS A 94 -22.65 1.11 -1.52
CA HIS A 94 -22.91 1.30 -2.94
C HIS A 94 -22.24 2.57 -3.50
N ILE A 95 -20.96 2.79 -3.18
CA ILE A 95 -20.22 3.98 -3.58
C ILE A 95 -19.38 3.72 -4.83
N SER A 96 -19.18 4.76 -5.66
CA SER A 96 -18.33 4.60 -6.84
C SER A 96 -17.49 5.83 -7.18
N PHE A 97 -16.26 5.55 -7.68
CA PHE A 97 -15.29 6.54 -8.15
C PHE A 97 -14.87 6.17 -9.57
N ARG A 98 -15.08 7.03 -10.57
CA ARG A 98 -14.86 6.65 -11.97
C ARG A 98 -14.28 7.76 -12.84
N ASP A 99 -13.33 7.39 -13.69
CA ASP A 99 -12.85 8.12 -14.88
C ASP A 99 -12.12 9.45 -14.61
N PHE A 100 -11.93 9.90 -13.37
CA PHE A 100 -11.24 11.15 -13.06
C PHE A 100 -9.75 10.97 -12.74
N THR A 101 -9.05 12.10 -12.69
CA THR A 101 -7.63 12.15 -12.31
C THR A 101 -7.47 12.90 -10.98
N VAL A 102 -6.63 12.40 -10.10
CA VAL A 102 -6.17 13.12 -8.89
C VAL A 102 -4.68 13.39 -9.04
N VAL A 103 -4.25 14.57 -8.66
CA VAL A 103 -2.84 14.97 -8.68
C VAL A 103 -2.45 15.66 -7.39
N ASP A 104 -1.16 15.61 -7.07
CA ASP A 104 -0.53 16.40 -6.00
C ASP A 104 -1.19 16.22 -4.63
N ALA A 105 -1.35 14.95 -4.19
CA ALA A 105 -1.90 14.65 -2.88
C ALA A 105 -0.84 14.92 -1.77
N PRO A 106 -1.22 15.66 -0.71
CA PRO A 106 -0.32 15.91 0.42
C PRO A 106 -0.23 14.72 1.39
N PHE A 107 -1.21 13.82 1.35
CA PHE A 107 -1.38 12.64 2.22
C PHE A 107 -2.21 11.59 1.48
N TRP A 108 -2.79 10.61 2.15
CA TRP A 108 -3.63 9.56 1.54
C TRP A 108 -4.66 10.14 0.57
N THR A 109 -4.74 9.55 -0.62
CA THR A 109 -5.53 10.13 -1.71
C THR A 109 -6.99 9.71 -1.66
N LEU A 110 -7.28 8.42 -1.78
CA LEU A 110 -8.65 7.89 -1.75
C LEU A 110 -8.77 6.85 -0.64
N HIS A 111 -9.48 7.21 0.42
CA HIS A 111 -9.60 6.42 1.62
C HIS A 111 -11.08 6.15 1.96
N PRO A 112 -11.69 5.10 1.40
CA PRO A 112 -12.96 4.59 1.88
C PRO A 112 -12.73 3.78 3.18
N ALA A 113 -13.55 4.01 4.21
CA ALA A 113 -13.47 3.35 5.50
C ALA A 113 -14.83 2.83 5.96
N GLY A 114 -14.91 1.54 6.33
CA GLY A 114 -16.16 0.91 6.73
C GLY A 114 -17.23 0.94 5.65
N CYS A 115 -16.85 0.81 4.40
CA CYS A 115 -17.75 0.88 3.25
C CYS A 115 -18.00 -0.50 2.67
N ASP A 116 -19.21 -0.72 2.15
CA ASP A 116 -19.60 -1.94 1.45
C ASP A 116 -20.03 -1.64 0.00
N ASP A 117 -19.77 -2.59 -0.91
CA ASP A 117 -20.01 -2.46 -2.36
C ASP A 117 -19.37 -1.18 -2.95
N VAL A 118 -18.04 -1.18 -2.95
CA VAL A 118 -17.21 -0.07 -3.43
C VAL A 118 -16.70 -0.37 -4.83
N LEU A 119 -16.93 0.54 -5.78
CA LEU A 119 -16.36 0.47 -7.11
C LEU A 119 -15.40 1.63 -7.38
N ILE A 120 -14.15 1.29 -7.71
CA ILE A 120 -13.11 2.23 -8.12
C ILE A 120 -12.67 1.81 -9.53
N ASP A 121 -13.06 2.58 -10.55
CA ASP A 121 -12.92 2.19 -11.96
C ASP A 121 -12.21 3.28 -12.78
N LYS A 122 -11.10 2.92 -13.41
CA LYS A 122 -10.34 3.77 -14.37
C LYS A 122 -9.94 5.14 -13.83
N ILE A 123 -9.75 5.28 -12.54
CA ILE A 123 -9.19 6.51 -11.98
C ILE A 123 -7.68 6.56 -12.20
N ARG A 124 -7.17 7.77 -12.26
CA ARG A 124 -5.74 8.04 -12.34
C ARG A 124 -5.30 8.84 -11.12
N ILE A 125 -4.34 8.32 -10.39
CA ILE A 125 -3.70 9.03 -9.27
C ILE A 125 -2.25 9.26 -9.66
N LEU A 126 -1.85 10.53 -9.76
CA LEU A 126 -0.54 10.95 -10.23
C LEU A 126 0.10 11.86 -9.19
N ASN A 127 0.50 11.27 -8.08
CA ASN A 127 1.20 11.96 -7.02
C ASN A 127 2.70 11.96 -7.27
N ASP A 128 3.41 12.88 -6.63
CA ASP A 128 4.87 12.91 -6.66
C ASP A 128 5.46 11.68 -5.99
N LEU A 129 6.57 11.19 -6.56
CA LEU A 129 7.26 10.00 -6.08
C LEU A 129 8.17 10.25 -4.85
N ASP A 130 8.14 11.46 -4.29
CA ASP A 130 8.95 11.83 -3.14
C ASP A 130 8.14 12.42 -1.96
N VAL A 131 6.81 12.51 -2.09
CA VAL A 131 5.94 12.98 -0.98
C VAL A 131 5.49 11.81 -0.12
N ALA A 132 6.08 11.68 1.05
CA ALA A 132 5.77 10.60 1.99
C ALA A 132 4.28 10.52 2.36
N ASN A 133 3.75 9.30 2.50
CA ASN A 133 2.35 9.01 2.80
C ASN A 133 1.35 9.56 1.76
N SER A 134 1.75 9.70 0.51
CA SER A 134 0.85 10.04 -0.59
C SER A 134 0.22 8.79 -1.22
N ASP A 135 -0.22 7.86 -0.38
CA ASP A 135 -0.87 6.61 -0.76
C ASP A 135 -1.98 6.86 -1.80
N GLY A 136 -2.19 5.90 -2.68
CA GLY A 136 -3.16 6.04 -3.75
C GLY A 136 -4.58 5.69 -3.32
N ILE A 137 -4.83 4.42 -3.04
CA ILE A 137 -6.17 3.87 -2.74
C ILE A 137 -6.06 2.99 -1.50
N ASP A 138 -6.75 3.37 -0.44
CA ASP A 138 -6.69 2.75 0.88
C ASP A 138 -8.07 2.25 1.36
N PRO A 139 -8.60 1.12 0.86
CA PRO A 139 -9.78 0.52 1.46
C PRO A 139 -9.47 0.07 2.88
N ASP A 140 -10.18 0.64 3.86
CA ASP A 140 -9.96 0.42 5.28
C ASP A 140 -11.22 -0.18 5.92
N HIS A 141 -11.13 -1.43 6.41
CA HIS A 141 -12.31 -2.15 6.89
C HIS A 141 -13.49 -2.16 5.90
N CYS A 142 -13.20 -2.29 4.61
CA CYS A 142 -14.20 -2.30 3.55
C CYS A 142 -14.50 -3.73 3.08
N SER A 143 -15.73 -3.94 2.61
CA SER A 143 -16.14 -5.21 2.01
C SER A 143 -16.66 -5.04 0.58
N ASN A 144 -16.56 -6.11 -0.24
CA ASN A 144 -17.06 -6.15 -1.62
C ASN A 144 -16.49 -5.02 -2.49
N VAL A 145 -15.16 -4.85 -2.47
CA VAL A 145 -14.45 -3.77 -3.18
C VAL A 145 -13.95 -4.26 -4.54
N ARG A 146 -14.14 -3.46 -5.57
CA ARG A 146 -13.60 -3.67 -6.91
C ARG A 146 -12.77 -2.47 -7.35
N ILE A 147 -11.47 -2.69 -7.61
CA ILE A 147 -10.52 -1.69 -8.11
C ILE A 147 -10.08 -2.13 -9.49
N LEU A 148 -10.56 -1.45 -10.53
CA LEU A 148 -10.47 -1.93 -11.91
C LEU A 148 -9.80 -0.90 -12.82
N GLY A 149 -8.79 -1.33 -13.58
CA GLY A 149 -8.18 -0.54 -14.65
C GLY A 149 -7.57 0.80 -14.19
N CYS A 150 -7.16 0.93 -12.94
CA CYS A 150 -6.62 2.16 -12.38
C CYS A 150 -5.15 2.35 -12.76
N HIS A 151 -4.71 3.61 -12.86
CA HIS A 151 -3.32 3.98 -13.00
C HIS A 151 -2.88 4.81 -11.81
N VAL A 152 -1.94 4.27 -10.99
CA VAL A 152 -1.51 4.93 -9.76
C VAL A 152 0.00 5.11 -9.73
N THR A 153 0.41 6.33 -9.48
CA THR A 153 1.80 6.73 -9.20
C THR A 153 1.83 7.50 -7.88
N CYS A 154 2.65 7.07 -6.91
CA CYS A 154 2.74 7.73 -5.61
C CYS A 154 4.05 7.39 -4.88
N ALA A 155 4.35 8.12 -3.83
CA ALA A 155 5.55 7.90 -3.02
C ALA A 155 5.36 6.89 -1.89
N ASP A 156 4.14 6.53 -1.56
CA ASP A 156 3.82 5.46 -0.62
C ASP A 156 3.03 4.34 -1.33
N ASP A 157 2.15 3.63 -0.68
CA ASP A 157 1.50 2.46 -1.26
C ASP A 157 0.48 2.84 -2.35
N CYS A 158 0.54 2.23 -3.55
CA CYS A 158 -0.42 2.57 -4.60
C CYS A 158 -1.83 2.06 -4.29
N ILE A 159 -1.95 0.81 -3.84
CA ILE A 159 -3.20 0.22 -3.36
C ILE A 159 -2.87 -0.49 -2.06
N CYS A 160 -3.45 -0.05 -0.94
CA CYS A 160 -3.18 -0.59 0.37
C CYS A 160 -4.47 -0.98 1.08
N LEU A 161 -4.68 -2.28 1.28
CA LEU A 161 -5.79 -2.77 2.11
C LEU A 161 -5.42 -2.57 3.57
N LYS A 162 -6.25 -1.86 4.30
CA LYS A 162 -6.04 -1.49 5.70
C LYS A 162 -7.17 -2.04 6.59
N ALA A 163 -6.84 -2.27 7.85
CA ALA A 163 -7.78 -2.54 8.92
C ALA A 163 -7.30 -1.76 10.15
N SER A 164 -7.44 -0.45 10.07
CA SER A 164 -6.84 0.48 11.00
C SER A 164 -7.56 0.53 12.35
N LYS A 165 -6.82 0.80 13.43
CA LYS A 165 -7.34 0.79 14.81
C LYS A 165 -8.53 1.75 15.01
N GLY A 166 -8.50 2.91 14.37
CA GLY A 166 -9.57 3.90 14.53
C GLY A 166 -10.88 3.55 13.83
N ASN A 167 -10.84 2.59 12.91
CA ASN A 167 -11.98 2.11 12.12
C ASN A 167 -12.37 0.66 12.48
N SER A 168 -11.86 0.13 13.60
CA SER A 168 -12.03 -1.28 13.99
C SER A 168 -13.49 -1.72 14.22
N GLU A 169 -14.39 -0.79 14.44
CA GLU A 169 -15.83 -1.06 14.56
C GLU A 169 -16.50 -1.51 13.27
N TYR A 170 -15.85 -1.33 12.10
CA TYR A 170 -16.43 -1.65 10.79
C TYR A 170 -16.18 -3.10 10.34
N GLY A 171 -15.44 -3.90 11.10
CA GLY A 171 -15.24 -5.32 10.80
C GLY A 171 -14.02 -5.61 9.91
N PRO A 172 -13.99 -6.73 9.18
CA PRO A 172 -12.85 -7.12 8.35
C PRO A 172 -12.74 -6.29 7.06
N CYS A 173 -11.56 -6.34 6.43
CA CYS A 173 -11.37 -5.90 5.05
C CYS A 173 -11.44 -7.12 4.13
N GLU A 174 -12.53 -7.32 3.38
CA GLU A 174 -12.77 -8.61 2.71
C GLU A 174 -13.50 -8.52 1.37
N ASN A 175 -13.39 -9.63 0.59
CA ASN A 175 -14.03 -9.78 -0.72
C ASN A 175 -13.56 -8.69 -1.71
N ILE A 176 -12.25 -8.61 -1.92
CA ILE A 176 -11.59 -7.54 -2.69
C ILE A 176 -11.11 -8.07 -4.03
N ILE A 177 -11.38 -7.35 -5.10
CA ILE A 177 -10.84 -7.60 -6.43
C ILE A 177 -10.04 -6.39 -6.90
N ILE A 178 -8.78 -6.62 -7.29
CA ILE A 178 -7.91 -5.63 -7.92
C ILE A 178 -7.52 -6.19 -9.29
N ASP A 179 -7.92 -5.54 -10.37
CA ASP A 179 -7.70 -6.07 -11.72
C ASP A 179 -7.30 -5.01 -12.73
N GLY A 180 -6.36 -5.37 -13.62
CA GLY A 180 -5.98 -4.54 -14.77
C GLY A 180 -5.28 -3.22 -14.44
N CYS A 181 -4.67 -3.09 -13.26
CA CYS A 181 -4.05 -1.85 -12.81
C CYS A 181 -2.59 -1.71 -13.25
N THR A 182 -2.14 -0.45 -13.45
CA THR A 182 -0.74 -0.10 -13.70
C THR A 182 -0.22 0.78 -12.57
N LEU A 183 0.87 0.35 -11.91
CA LEU A 183 1.28 0.89 -10.61
C LEU A 183 2.76 1.26 -10.60
N VAL A 184 3.08 2.41 -10.01
CA VAL A 184 4.45 2.87 -9.72
C VAL A 184 4.51 3.44 -8.30
N SER A 185 5.27 2.83 -7.41
CA SER A 185 5.41 3.27 -6.03
C SER A 185 6.87 3.35 -5.60
N THR A 186 7.22 4.33 -4.78
CA THR A 186 8.50 4.33 -4.08
C THR A 186 8.45 3.62 -2.73
N SER A 187 7.30 3.05 -2.34
CA SER A 187 7.08 2.10 -1.25
C SER A 187 6.57 0.76 -1.83
N ALA A 188 5.31 0.38 -1.63
CA ALA A 188 4.77 -0.86 -2.18
C ALA A 188 3.66 -0.59 -3.20
N ALA A 189 3.67 -1.31 -4.32
CA ALA A 189 2.63 -1.13 -5.34
C ALA A 189 1.27 -1.67 -4.88
N ILE A 190 1.23 -2.88 -4.31
CA ILE A 190 0.02 -3.43 -3.70
C ILE A 190 0.39 -4.00 -2.33
N LYS A 191 -0.32 -3.58 -1.30
CA LYS A 191 -0.03 -3.96 0.08
C LYS A 191 -1.29 -4.36 0.86
N ILE A 192 -1.12 -5.30 1.78
CA ILE A 192 -2.06 -5.64 2.85
C ILE A 192 -1.37 -5.30 4.17
N GLY A 193 -1.97 -4.41 4.96
CA GLY A 193 -1.37 -3.88 6.19
C GLY A 193 -0.50 -2.61 5.92
N THR A 194 0.40 -2.19 6.82
CA THR A 194 0.71 -2.72 8.14
C THR A 194 -0.38 -2.51 9.19
N GLU A 195 -1.28 -1.52 8.99
CA GLU A 195 -2.44 -1.26 9.83
C GLU A 195 -3.41 -2.44 9.68
N GLY A 196 -3.45 -3.31 10.69
CA GLY A 196 -4.16 -4.57 10.60
C GLY A 196 -4.63 -5.08 11.96
N VAL A 197 -5.54 -4.35 12.64
CA VAL A 197 -6.21 -4.87 13.85
C VAL A 197 -7.38 -5.80 13.50
N GLY A 198 -7.93 -5.68 12.30
CA GLY A 198 -8.95 -6.56 11.73
C GLY A 198 -8.38 -7.51 10.68
N ASP A 199 -9.16 -8.51 10.31
CA ASP A 199 -8.79 -9.54 9.36
C ASP A 199 -8.88 -9.06 7.90
N PHE A 200 -8.08 -9.69 7.03
CA PHE A 200 -8.13 -9.54 5.59
C PHE A 200 -8.45 -10.88 4.94
N LYS A 201 -9.52 -10.97 4.15
CA LYS A 201 -9.99 -12.25 3.60
C LYS A 201 -10.45 -12.12 2.14
N ASN A 202 -10.26 -13.20 1.38
CA ASN A 202 -10.81 -13.33 0.03
C ASN A 202 -10.36 -12.19 -0.90
N VAL A 203 -9.06 -12.06 -1.14
CA VAL A 203 -8.48 -11.03 -1.99
C VAL A 203 -7.97 -11.64 -3.29
N ILE A 204 -8.39 -11.11 -4.42
CA ILE A 204 -7.89 -11.47 -5.74
C ILE A 204 -7.21 -10.25 -6.37
N VAL A 205 -5.95 -10.42 -6.80
CA VAL A 205 -5.20 -9.44 -7.57
C VAL A 205 -4.80 -10.08 -8.90
N SER A 206 -5.20 -9.47 -10.01
CA SER A 206 -4.93 -10.06 -11.32
C SER A 206 -4.61 -9.03 -12.42
N ASN A 207 -3.89 -9.49 -13.45
CA ASN A 207 -3.65 -8.73 -14.68
C ASN A 207 -3.00 -7.35 -14.47
N CYS A 208 -2.15 -7.20 -13.46
CA CYS A 208 -1.54 -5.93 -13.08
C CYS A 208 -0.10 -5.81 -13.60
N ILE A 209 0.32 -4.58 -13.88
CA ILE A 209 1.71 -4.23 -14.21
C ILE A 209 2.24 -3.30 -13.11
N ILE A 210 3.31 -3.73 -12.46
CA ILE A 210 4.03 -2.97 -11.44
C ILE A 210 5.40 -2.61 -12.00
N SER A 211 5.67 -1.31 -12.14
CA SER A 211 6.88 -0.81 -12.80
C SER A 211 7.72 0.00 -11.83
N ARG A 212 9.03 -0.31 -11.77
CA ARG A 212 10.04 0.48 -11.06
C ARG A 212 9.64 0.87 -9.62
N SER A 213 8.88 0.03 -8.97
CA SER A 213 8.44 0.23 -7.58
C SER A 213 9.54 -0.21 -6.60
N ASN A 214 9.51 0.27 -5.36
CA ASN A 214 10.46 -0.19 -4.36
C ASN A 214 10.09 -1.58 -3.83
N ARG A 215 8.78 -1.85 -3.63
CA ARG A 215 8.22 -3.19 -3.43
C ARG A 215 7.11 -3.45 -4.45
N GLY A 216 6.96 -4.71 -4.84
CA GLY A 216 5.87 -5.11 -5.71
C GLY A 216 4.61 -5.45 -4.93
N LEU A 217 4.48 -6.70 -4.51
CA LEU A 217 3.37 -7.23 -3.72
C LEU A 217 3.81 -7.39 -2.26
N SER A 218 3.01 -6.92 -1.32
CA SER A 218 3.40 -6.91 0.08
C SER A 218 2.24 -7.34 1.00
N ILE A 219 2.50 -8.30 1.89
CA ILE A 219 1.62 -8.65 3.01
C ILE A 219 2.44 -8.44 4.28
N GLN A 220 2.05 -7.45 5.09
CA GLN A 220 2.80 -7.10 6.29
C GLN A 220 1.84 -6.92 7.47
N ILE A 221 1.75 -7.91 8.35
CA ILE A 221 0.85 -7.87 9.51
C ILE A 221 1.63 -7.50 10.77
N ARG A 222 1.07 -6.57 11.56
CA ARG A 222 1.71 -5.99 12.75
C ARG A 222 0.81 -5.90 13.97
N ASP A 223 -0.52 -5.88 13.80
CA ASP A 223 -1.46 -5.44 14.82
C ASP A 223 -2.51 -6.50 15.21
N GLY A 224 -2.34 -7.75 14.83
CA GLY A 224 -3.18 -8.87 15.27
C GLY A 224 -4.19 -9.41 14.26
N GLY A 225 -4.53 -8.65 13.22
CA GLY A 225 -5.40 -9.14 12.14
C GLY A 225 -4.75 -10.30 11.36
N CYS A 226 -5.59 -11.21 10.88
CA CYS A 226 -5.16 -12.37 10.09
C CYS A 226 -5.35 -12.12 8.60
N VAL A 227 -4.51 -12.73 7.77
CA VAL A 227 -4.65 -12.72 6.31
C VAL A 227 -4.93 -14.12 5.81
N GLU A 228 -6.01 -14.29 5.07
CA GLU A 228 -6.42 -15.58 4.53
C GLU A 228 -7.01 -15.49 3.13
N ASN A 229 -6.77 -16.50 2.30
CA ASN A 229 -7.34 -16.62 0.96
C ASN A 229 -6.96 -15.46 0.04
N VAL A 230 -5.67 -15.28 -0.22
CA VAL A 230 -5.17 -14.25 -1.14
C VAL A 230 -4.58 -14.88 -2.38
N SER A 231 -5.01 -14.45 -3.55
CA SER A 231 -4.53 -14.94 -4.84
C SER A 231 -4.01 -13.81 -5.71
N TYR A 232 -2.77 -13.97 -6.18
CA TYR A 232 -2.11 -13.10 -7.14
C TYR A 232 -1.89 -13.85 -8.45
N SER A 233 -2.37 -13.31 -9.58
CA SER A 233 -2.25 -13.99 -10.87
C SER A 233 -1.98 -13.06 -12.05
N ASN A 234 -1.21 -13.53 -13.03
CA ASN A 234 -0.89 -12.79 -14.25
C ASN A 234 -0.32 -11.40 -13.98
N ILE A 235 0.72 -11.29 -13.15
CA ILE A 235 1.31 -10.02 -12.74
C ILE A 235 2.75 -9.91 -13.25
N ILE A 236 3.08 -8.75 -13.81
CA ILE A 236 4.45 -8.39 -14.17
C ILE A 236 4.95 -7.37 -13.13
N ILE A 237 6.11 -7.66 -12.56
CA ILE A 237 6.70 -6.85 -11.49
C ILE A 237 8.13 -6.45 -11.87
N GLU A 238 8.43 -5.17 -11.77
CA GLU A 238 9.78 -4.64 -11.80
C GLU A 238 10.03 -3.79 -10.56
N THR A 239 11.00 -4.20 -9.72
CA THR A 239 11.36 -3.45 -8.52
C THR A 239 12.79 -2.94 -8.58
N ARG A 240 13.01 -1.77 -7.98
CA ARG A 240 14.31 -1.14 -7.78
C ARG A 240 14.35 -0.42 -6.44
N ARG A 241 15.51 -0.38 -5.80
CA ARG A 241 15.66 0.39 -4.57
C ARG A 241 15.61 1.89 -4.87
N PHE A 242 14.69 2.58 -4.20
CA PHE A 242 14.47 4.02 -4.39
C PHE A 242 15.54 4.85 -3.66
N CYS A 243 15.68 4.63 -2.34
CA CYS A 243 16.68 5.31 -1.51
C CYS A 243 17.04 4.43 -0.30
N PRO A 244 18.08 4.75 0.47
CA PRO A 244 18.50 3.95 1.62
C PRO A 244 17.53 4.02 2.80
N ASP A 245 16.81 5.12 2.97
CA ASP A 245 16.13 5.48 4.22
C ASP A 245 14.62 5.24 4.19
N TRP A 246 14.01 5.15 2.99
CA TRP A 246 12.58 4.92 2.83
C TRP A 246 12.20 3.44 2.95
N TRP A 247 10.91 3.14 2.81
CA TRP A 247 10.38 1.78 2.97
C TRP A 247 10.78 0.87 1.82
N GLY A 248 11.34 -0.30 2.14
CA GLY A 248 11.66 -1.32 1.16
C GLY A 248 13.08 -1.28 0.61
N THR A 249 13.49 -2.42 0.09
CA THR A 249 14.84 -2.64 -0.46
C THR A 249 14.81 -3.35 -1.82
N ALA A 250 13.75 -3.10 -2.61
CA ALA A 250 13.51 -3.65 -3.95
C ALA A 250 13.08 -5.12 -3.98
N GLU A 251 12.39 -5.57 -2.97
CA GLU A 251 11.78 -6.91 -2.94
C GLU A 251 10.54 -6.97 -3.86
N PRO A 252 10.46 -7.89 -4.81
CA PRO A 252 9.28 -8.00 -5.66
C PRO A 252 8.05 -8.56 -4.92
N ILE A 253 8.27 -9.39 -3.90
CA ILE A 253 7.22 -9.97 -3.05
C ILE A 253 7.71 -10.03 -1.62
N VAL A 254 6.90 -9.52 -0.69
CA VAL A 254 7.17 -9.52 0.75
C VAL A 254 5.98 -10.08 1.50
N ILE A 255 6.22 -11.06 2.37
CA ILE A 255 5.22 -11.62 3.29
C ILE A 255 5.84 -11.65 4.68
N THR A 256 5.37 -10.82 5.61
CA THR A 256 5.93 -10.75 6.96
C THR A 256 4.85 -10.61 8.03
N THR A 257 5.10 -11.23 9.19
CA THR A 257 4.27 -11.08 10.38
C THR A 257 5.16 -10.88 11.60
N PHE A 258 5.08 -9.68 12.21
CA PHE A 258 5.86 -9.26 13.38
C PHE A 258 5.01 -8.38 14.28
N ASN A 259 5.35 -8.29 15.55
CA ASN A 259 4.71 -7.35 16.47
C ASN A 259 5.13 -5.91 16.12
N ARG A 260 4.18 -4.97 16.14
CA ARG A 260 4.49 -3.55 15.92
C ARG A 260 5.30 -2.98 17.08
N ASP A 261 4.85 -3.29 18.29
CA ASP A 261 5.43 -2.85 19.55
C ASP A 261 5.21 -3.89 20.65
N GLU A 262 5.62 -3.59 21.88
CA GLU A 262 5.51 -4.48 23.04
C GLU A 262 4.05 -4.82 23.43
N ASN A 263 3.08 -4.03 23.00
CA ASN A 263 1.66 -4.19 23.33
C ASN A 263 0.85 -4.86 22.21
N THR A 264 1.45 -5.12 21.09
CA THR A 264 0.79 -5.75 19.94
C THR A 264 1.22 -7.20 19.79
N LYS A 265 0.31 -8.03 19.27
CA LYS A 265 0.63 -9.36 18.79
C LYS A 265 0.24 -9.43 17.32
N SER A 266 1.16 -9.78 16.46
CA SER A 266 0.87 -9.98 15.05
C SER A 266 -0.09 -11.15 14.83
N GLY A 267 -0.89 -11.08 13.76
CA GLY A 267 -1.80 -12.15 13.38
C GLY A 267 -1.14 -13.20 12.47
N THR A 268 -1.95 -14.11 11.97
CA THR A 268 -1.53 -15.22 11.12
C THR A 268 -1.68 -14.88 9.64
N ILE A 269 -0.85 -15.51 8.80
CA ILE A 269 -0.94 -15.42 7.34
C ILE A 269 -1.01 -16.84 6.78
N LYS A 270 -2.08 -17.16 6.03
CA LYS A 270 -2.25 -18.50 5.44
C LYS A 270 -3.01 -18.48 4.11
N ASN A 271 -2.81 -19.54 3.33
CA ASN A 271 -3.47 -19.75 2.04
C ASN A 271 -3.21 -18.61 1.05
N ILE A 272 -1.93 -18.39 0.72
CA ILE A 272 -1.48 -17.36 -0.22
C ILE A 272 -1.01 -18.02 -1.51
N ARG A 273 -1.51 -17.57 -2.66
CA ARG A 273 -1.23 -18.15 -3.96
C ARG A 273 -0.65 -17.12 -4.93
N PHE A 274 0.45 -17.49 -5.59
CA PHE A 274 1.05 -16.74 -6.69
C PHE A 274 1.06 -17.63 -7.93
N PHE A 275 0.35 -17.21 -8.96
CA PHE A 275 0.23 -17.95 -10.21
C PHE A 275 0.61 -17.08 -11.41
N ASN A 276 1.52 -17.56 -12.26
CA ASN A 276 1.93 -16.83 -13.46
C ASN A 276 2.44 -15.40 -13.17
N VAL A 277 3.31 -15.26 -12.16
CA VAL A 277 3.94 -13.99 -11.79
C VAL A 277 5.34 -13.94 -12.37
N THR A 278 5.64 -12.88 -13.12
CA THR A 278 6.98 -12.58 -13.63
C THR A 278 7.54 -11.39 -12.89
N ALA A 279 8.60 -11.60 -12.13
CA ALA A 279 9.21 -10.57 -11.30
C ALA A 279 10.70 -10.38 -11.65
N LYS A 280 11.10 -9.11 -11.73
CA LYS A 280 12.48 -8.66 -11.83
C LYS A 280 12.76 -7.66 -10.72
N GLY A 281 13.69 -7.97 -9.83
CA GLY A 281 13.99 -7.14 -8.67
C GLY A 281 15.48 -7.11 -8.34
N GLU A 282 15.88 -6.15 -7.50
CA GLU A 282 17.25 -6.10 -6.98
C GLU A 282 17.44 -7.04 -5.77
N ASN A 283 16.35 -7.36 -5.07
CA ASN A 283 16.27 -8.43 -4.08
C ASN A 283 15.28 -9.51 -4.52
N GLY A 284 15.28 -10.63 -3.82
CA GLY A 284 14.36 -11.73 -4.04
C GLY A 284 13.05 -11.63 -3.27
N VAL A 285 12.31 -12.71 -3.27
CA VAL A 285 11.08 -12.91 -2.50
C VAL A 285 11.43 -13.09 -1.03
N LEU A 286 10.79 -12.30 -0.16
CA LEU A 286 10.93 -12.38 1.29
C LEU A 286 9.69 -13.00 1.93
N ILE A 287 9.83 -14.11 2.64
CA ILE A 287 8.80 -14.72 3.48
C ILE A 287 9.39 -14.88 4.88
N HIS A 288 8.95 -14.07 5.83
CA HIS A 288 9.51 -14.09 7.17
C HIS A 288 8.43 -13.93 8.25
N GLY A 289 8.05 -15.03 8.87
CA GLY A 289 7.22 -15.04 10.07
C GLY A 289 8.06 -14.78 11.34
N ASN A 290 7.48 -15.07 12.49
CA ASN A 290 8.16 -15.09 13.78
C ASN A 290 7.87 -16.41 14.52
N GLU A 291 8.48 -16.61 15.69
CA GLU A 291 8.33 -17.86 16.45
C GLU A 291 6.89 -18.12 16.89
N ASP A 292 6.13 -17.07 17.19
CA ASP A 292 4.74 -17.18 17.64
C ASP A 292 3.76 -17.31 16.47
N ASN A 293 4.10 -16.73 15.29
CA ASN A 293 3.25 -16.70 14.11
C ASN A 293 4.01 -17.14 12.86
N ILE A 294 3.92 -18.42 12.56
CA ILE A 294 4.47 -19.05 11.36
C ILE A 294 3.54 -18.76 10.18
N ILE A 295 4.12 -18.33 9.06
CA ILE A 295 3.39 -18.18 7.79
C ILE A 295 3.08 -19.54 7.20
N GLU A 296 1.84 -19.81 6.80
CA GLU A 296 1.39 -21.14 6.39
C GLU A 296 0.83 -21.18 4.98
N ASP A 297 1.06 -22.28 4.28
CA ASP A 297 0.43 -22.60 3.00
C ASP A 297 0.58 -21.51 1.95
N VAL A 298 1.82 -21.26 1.53
CA VAL A 298 2.18 -20.32 0.47
C VAL A 298 2.60 -21.11 -0.77
N THR A 299 1.98 -20.83 -1.91
CA THR A 299 2.31 -21.52 -3.17
C THR A 299 2.70 -20.53 -4.26
N PHE A 300 3.84 -20.81 -4.91
CA PHE A 300 4.29 -20.20 -6.15
C PHE A 300 4.19 -21.23 -7.27
N GLU A 301 3.40 -20.95 -8.29
CA GLU A 301 3.28 -21.84 -9.45
C GLU A 301 3.41 -21.08 -10.75
N ASN A 302 4.21 -21.62 -11.66
CA ASN A 302 4.49 -21.03 -12.99
C ASN A 302 5.03 -19.59 -12.92
N CYS A 303 5.89 -19.30 -11.92
CA CYS A 303 6.47 -17.99 -11.73
C CYS A 303 7.88 -17.88 -12.32
N SER A 304 8.35 -16.65 -12.51
CA SER A 304 9.74 -16.35 -12.91
C SER A 304 10.28 -15.22 -12.05
N ILE A 305 11.37 -15.48 -11.32
CA ILE A 305 12.02 -14.49 -10.44
C ILE A 305 13.43 -14.22 -10.97
N GLU A 306 13.68 -13.01 -11.40
CA GLU A 306 14.99 -12.55 -11.87
C GLU A 306 15.56 -11.52 -10.89
N LEU A 307 16.78 -11.78 -10.39
CA LEU A 307 17.54 -10.81 -9.61
C LEU A 307 18.43 -10.01 -10.54
N THR A 308 18.20 -8.70 -10.60
CA THR A 308 18.96 -7.79 -11.48
C THR A 308 19.23 -6.47 -10.78
N LYS A 309 20.48 -6.18 -10.55
CA LYS A 309 20.93 -4.92 -9.95
C LYS A 309 20.77 -3.77 -10.94
N THR A 310 20.03 -2.74 -10.54
CA THR A 310 19.75 -1.55 -11.38
C THR A 310 20.07 -0.23 -10.69
N SER A 311 19.95 -0.16 -9.37
CA SER A 311 20.29 1.03 -8.58
C SER A 311 21.74 1.01 -8.09
N LYS A 312 22.20 2.13 -7.57
CA LYS A 312 23.52 2.27 -6.92
C LYS A 312 23.55 1.77 -5.47
N TRP A 313 22.40 1.39 -4.91
CA TRP A 313 22.28 1.04 -3.49
C TRP A 313 22.70 -0.41 -3.23
N GLN A 314 23.07 -0.71 -1.99
CA GLN A 314 23.49 -2.04 -1.59
C GLN A 314 22.36 -3.08 -1.77
N CYS A 315 22.71 -4.28 -2.25
CA CYS A 315 21.85 -5.47 -2.26
C CYS A 315 21.96 -6.27 -0.96
N GLY A 316 21.14 -7.34 -0.81
CA GLY A 316 21.20 -8.22 0.35
C GLY A 316 20.67 -7.58 1.64
N LEU A 317 19.92 -6.50 1.51
CA LEU A 317 19.22 -5.87 2.63
C LEU A 317 17.73 -6.16 2.50
N TYR A 318 17.08 -6.47 3.62
CA TYR A 318 15.64 -6.71 3.71
C TYR A 318 15.05 -5.80 4.76
N ASP A 319 14.03 -5.04 4.38
CA ASP A 319 13.38 -4.08 5.27
C ASP A 319 12.16 -4.71 5.95
N LEU A 320 12.29 -5.00 7.24
CA LEU A 320 11.25 -5.62 8.06
C LEU A 320 10.40 -4.59 8.83
N ARG A 321 10.75 -3.30 8.72
CA ARG A 321 10.04 -2.20 9.41
C ARG A 321 8.60 -1.99 8.89
N PRO A 322 7.71 -1.36 9.72
CA PRO A 322 7.89 -1.11 11.15
C PRO A 322 7.63 -2.37 11.96
N CYS A 323 8.47 -2.70 12.93
CA CYS A 323 8.25 -3.76 13.91
C CYS A 323 9.20 -3.61 15.11
N LEU A 324 8.89 -4.32 16.19
CA LEU A 324 9.63 -4.21 17.46
C LEU A 324 11.09 -4.71 17.35
N ASP A 325 11.29 -5.89 16.76
CA ASP A 325 12.54 -6.63 16.93
C ASP A 325 13.53 -6.50 15.77
N TYR A 326 13.09 -5.93 14.63
CA TYR A 326 13.88 -5.91 13.42
C TYR A 326 13.87 -4.53 12.75
N GLY A 327 14.92 -4.27 12.00
CA GLY A 327 15.11 -3.08 11.20
C GLY A 327 15.25 -3.39 9.71
N VAL A 328 16.30 -2.85 9.13
CA VAL A 328 16.81 -3.26 7.82
C VAL A 328 17.92 -4.27 8.07
N GLU A 329 17.67 -5.53 7.74
CA GLU A 329 18.55 -6.66 8.04
C GLU A 329 19.37 -7.05 6.81
N SER A 330 20.60 -7.52 7.05
CA SER A 330 21.48 -8.01 6.00
C SER A 330 21.43 -9.54 5.95
N TYR A 331 21.08 -10.08 4.80
CA TYR A 331 21.09 -11.51 4.52
C TYR A 331 21.72 -11.78 3.16
N ASP A 332 22.13 -13.03 2.94
CA ASP A 332 22.58 -13.48 1.61
C ASP A 332 21.49 -13.23 0.59
N ASN A 333 21.83 -12.56 -0.50
CA ASN A 333 20.87 -12.27 -1.54
C ASN A 333 20.46 -13.56 -2.27
N SER A 334 19.17 -13.86 -2.26
CA SER A 334 18.61 -15.09 -2.80
C SER A 334 17.29 -14.85 -3.52
N ALA A 335 16.93 -15.73 -4.45
CA ALA A 335 15.65 -15.64 -5.13
C ALA A 335 14.46 -15.79 -4.18
N PHE A 336 14.63 -16.60 -3.13
CA PHE A 336 13.67 -16.79 -2.04
C PHE A 336 14.41 -16.83 -0.70
N PHE A 337 14.07 -15.91 0.19
CA PHE A 337 14.45 -15.96 1.59
C PHE A 337 13.21 -16.36 2.41
N ILE A 338 13.27 -17.52 3.06
CA ILE A 338 12.11 -18.09 3.77
C ILE A 338 12.54 -18.44 5.20
N ARG A 339 11.84 -17.86 6.18
CA ARG A 339 12.06 -18.10 7.60
C ARG A 339 10.75 -18.08 8.38
N TYR A 340 10.60 -18.98 9.36
CA TYR A 340 9.37 -19.16 10.13
C TYR A 340 8.12 -19.28 9.24
N ALA A 341 8.21 -20.19 8.27
CA ALA A 341 7.12 -20.54 7.37
C ALA A 341 7.03 -22.05 7.18
N LYS A 342 5.83 -22.58 6.99
CA LYS A 342 5.59 -23.99 6.70
C LYS A 342 4.67 -24.17 5.49
N ASP A 343 4.74 -25.33 4.87
CA ASP A 343 3.94 -25.65 3.68
C ASP A 343 4.15 -24.65 2.52
N VAL A 344 5.39 -24.22 2.31
CA VAL A 344 5.76 -23.36 1.20
C VAL A 344 6.06 -24.22 -0.03
N ASN A 345 5.28 -24.08 -1.07
CA ASN A 345 5.38 -24.84 -2.30
C ASN A 345 5.86 -23.95 -3.46
N ILE A 346 6.98 -24.33 -4.09
CA ILE A 346 7.52 -23.64 -5.27
C ILE A 346 7.50 -24.65 -6.43
N ARG A 347 6.57 -24.45 -7.37
CA ARG A 347 6.33 -25.40 -8.48
C ARG A 347 6.47 -24.72 -9.83
N LYS A 348 7.12 -25.37 -10.80
CA LYS A 348 7.30 -24.85 -12.17
C LYS A 348 7.82 -23.40 -12.20
N THR A 349 8.54 -22.98 -11.18
CA THR A 349 9.04 -21.63 -11.00
C THR A 349 10.50 -21.56 -11.39
N LYS A 350 10.87 -20.54 -12.17
CA LYS A 350 12.24 -20.31 -12.64
C LYS A 350 12.86 -19.18 -11.84
N THR A 351 14.12 -19.36 -11.45
CA THR A 351 14.93 -18.32 -10.81
C THR A 351 16.19 -18.09 -11.62
N ARG A 352 16.63 -16.85 -11.76
CA ARG A 352 17.88 -16.53 -12.46
C ARG A 352 18.51 -15.26 -11.95
N TRP A 353 19.82 -15.16 -12.14
CA TRP A 353 20.57 -13.92 -12.02
C TRP A 353 20.56 -13.23 -13.38
N GLY A 354 20.01 -11.99 -13.44
CA GLY A 354 19.94 -11.21 -14.69
C GLY A 354 21.25 -10.51 -15.00
N ASN A 355 22.00 -10.10 -13.98
CA ASN A 355 23.38 -9.66 -14.08
C ASN A 355 24.18 -10.24 -12.92
N LEU A 356 25.41 -10.61 -13.20
CA LEU A 356 26.39 -11.00 -12.19
C LEU A 356 27.20 -9.76 -11.86
N CYS A 357 27.10 -9.29 -10.64
CA CYS A 357 27.95 -8.22 -10.15
C CYS A 357 28.45 -8.57 -8.73
N ASP A 358 29.60 -8.03 -8.36
CA ASP A 358 30.25 -8.28 -7.06
C ASP A 358 29.35 -7.91 -5.86
N SER A 359 28.29 -7.13 -6.09
CA SER A 359 27.31 -6.77 -5.09
C SER A 359 26.32 -7.89 -4.73
N TYR A 360 26.37 -9.03 -5.40
CA TYR A 360 25.59 -10.22 -5.07
C TYR A 360 26.41 -11.31 -4.36
N SER A 361 27.73 -11.11 -4.25
CA SER A 361 28.66 -12.03 -3.56
C SER A 361 28.91 -11.63 -2.12
#